data_21009ff6f26074a2e03b3ac4126ffd2b
#
_entry.id   21009ff6f26074a2e03b3ac4126ffd2b
#
_cell.length_a   1.000
_cell.length_b   1.000
_cell.length_c   1.000
_cell.angle_alpha   90.00
_cell.angle_beta   90.00
_cell.angle_gamma   90.00
#
_symmetry.space_group_name_H-M   'P 1'
#
loop_
_entity.id
_entity.type
_entity.pdbx_description
1 polymer ?
#
loop_
_entity_poly.entity_id
_entity_poly.type
_entity_poly.pdbx_seq_one_letter_code
_entity_poly.pdbx_strand_id
1 'polypeptide(L)'
;LFRSLVIISFFAILLTGCAEKYATKKFKHNTPLIKQDVKILGKKELEKSAEMGPMPVEGDVIKLKKRKQLSSVKERNYLLISDEYTSLKQKVSFKFQNLDFKEAMKMMADIGEINILVGDEVAGAISAELYNVPWDKAFNALLDLKSYAADIDVASNIIRVSTPANL
;
A
#
# COMPACT_ATOMS: atom_id res chain seq x y z
N LEU A 1 -30.61 63.77 18.43
CA LEU A 1 -31.59 63.24 17.46
C LEU A 1 -31.02 63.15 16.05
N PHE A 2 -30.33 64.14 15.53
CA PHE A 2 -29.79 64.17 14.18
C PHE A 2 -28.68 63.12 13.91
N ARG A 3 -27.79 62.92 14.90
CA ARG A 3 -26.69 61.92 14.80
C ARG A 3 -27.19 60.47 14.81
N SER A 4 -28.31 60.21 15.48
CA SER A 4 -28.92 58.86 15.53
C SER A 4 -29.61 58.53 14.20
N LEU A 5 -30.22 59.50 13.55
CA LEU A 5 -30.88 59.33 12.23
C LEU A 5 -29.87 59.03 11.10
N VAL A 6 -28.69 59.66 11.16
CA VAL A 6 -27.62 59.42 10.15
C VAL A 6 -27.04 58.00 10.28
N ILE A 7 -26.89 57.50 11.51
CA ILE A 7 -26.38 56.15 11.73
C ILE A 7 -27.39 55.11 11.24
N ILE A 8 -28.69 55.32 11.47
CA ILE A 8 -29.74 54.39 11.01
C ILE A 8 -29.82 54.39 9.48
N SER A 9 -29.66 55.58 8.83
CA SER A 9 -29.62 55.69 7.37
C SER A 9 -28.39 54.96 6.78
N PHE A 10 -27.23 55.03 7.42
CA PHE A 10 -26.03 54.37 6.95
C PHE A 10 -26.11 52.83 7.11
N PHE A 11 -26.81 52.36 8.13
CA PHE A 11 -27.03 50.92 8.35
C PHE A 11 -28.04 50.33 7.37
N ALA A 12 -29.01 51.11 6.89
CA ALA A 12 -29.98 50.64 5.92
C ALA A 12 -29.36 50.48 4.50
N ILE A 13 -28.30 51.23 4.18
CA ILE A 13 -27.60 51.10 2.89
C ILE A 13 -26.72 49.84 2.80
N LEU A 14 -26.26 49.30 3.95
CA LEU A 14 -25.44 48.09 4.00
C LEU A 14 -26.24 46.80 3.81
N LEU A 15 -27.56 46.84 3.87
CA LEU A 15 -28.46 45.70 3.70
C LEU A 15 -28.94 45.45 2.27
N THR A 16 -28.63 46.35 1.33
CA THR A 16 -28.83 46.08 -0.10
C THR A 16 -27.71 45.24 -0.67
N GLY A 17 -27.48 44.05 -0.07
CA GLY A 17 -26.64 43.03 -0.64
C GLY A 17 -27.20 42.61 -1.98
N CYS A 18 -26.40 42.75 -3.02
CA CYS A 18 -26.68 42.27 -4.37
C CYS A 18 -27.17 40.83 -4.32
N ALA A 19 -28.48 40.64 -4.45
CA ALA A 19 -29.01 39.37 -4.88
C ALA A 19 -28.67 39.21 -6.36
N GLU A 20 -27.47 38.72 -6.62
CA GLU A 20 -27.04 38.29 -7.94
C GLU A 20 -27.97 37.16 -8.34
N LYS A 21 -28.92 37.45 -9.20
CA LYS A 21 -29.80 36.45 -9.82
C LYS A 21 -28.89 35.53 -10.64
N TYR A 22 -28.47 34.42 -10.05
CA TYR A 22 -27.98 33.31 -10.84
C TYR A 22 -29.11 32.88 -11.76
N ALA A 23 -29.10 33.41 -12.97
CA ALA A 23 -29.93 32.91 -14.04
C ALA A 23 -29.49 31.50 -14.33
N THR A 24 -30.16 30.53 -13.71
CA THR A 24 -30.04 29.14 -14.09
C THR A 24 -30.46 29.02 -15.54
N LYS A 25 -29.48 29.01 -16.43
CA LYS A 25 -29.67 28.71 -17.83
C LYS A 25 -30.31 27.32 -17.89
N LYS A 26 -31.66 27.29 -18.01
CA LYS A 26 -32.37 26.05 -18.27
C LYS A 26 -31.84 25.51 -19.59
N PHE A 27 -30.96 24.55 -19.54
CA PHE A 27 -30.61 23.75 -20.71
C PHE A 27 -31.89 23.09 -21.18
N LYS A 28 -32.47 23.57 -22.26
CA LYS A 28 -33.54 22.84 -22.96
C LYS A 28 -32.91 21.61 -23.63
N HIS A 29 -32.91 20.52 -22.93
CA HIS A 29 -32.66 19.19 -23.51
C HIS A 29 -33.87 18.82 -24.39
N ASN A 30 -34.04 19.48 -25.53
CA ASN A 30 -35.14 19.17 -26.44
C ASN A 30 -34.73 18.45 -27.72
N THR A 31 -33.45 18.10 -27.84
CA THR A 31 -33.05 17.23 -28.94
C THR A 31 -32.24 16.07 -28.35
N PRO A 32 -32.68 14.82 -28.53
CA PRO A 32 -31.82 13.71 -28.19
C PRO A 32 -30.52 13.85 -29.00
N LEU A 33 -29.40 13.85 -28.34
CA LEU A 33 -28.06 13.90 -28.93
C LEU A 33 -27.84 12.76 -29.95
N ILE A 34 -28.64 11.73 -29.86
CA ILE A 34 -28.60 10.55 -30.72
C ILE A 34 -29.96 10.40 -31.36
N LYS A 35 -30.06 10.69 -32.65
CA LYS A 35 -31.27 10.55 -33.47
C LYS A 35 -31.62 9.11 -33.84
N GLN A 36 -30.78 8.16 -33.46
CA GLN A 36 -30.97 6.73 -33.74
C GLN A 36 -31.32 6.02 -32.43
N ASP A 37 -32.22 5.05 -32.55
CA ASP A 37 -32.63 4.24 -31.40
C ASP A 37 -31.46 3.38 -30.91
N VAL A 38 -30.90 3.79 -29.75
CA VAL A 38 -29.73 3.16 -29.14
C VAL A 38 -29.95 1.66 -28.91
N LYS A 39 -31.20 1.25 -28.70
CA LYS A 39 -31.55 -0.16 -28.53
C LYS A 39 -31.35 -0.95 -29.81
N ILE A 40 -31.68 -0.39 -30.98
CA ILE A 40 -31.53 -1.05 -32.26
C ILE A 40 -30.04 -1.14 -32.66
N LEU A 41 -29.29 -0.06 -32.43
CA LEU A 41 -27.84 -0.01 -32.66
C LEU A 41 -27.12 -1.00 -31.75
N GLY A 42 -27.42 -0.98 -30.45
CA GLY A 42 -26.80 -1.88 -29.49
C GLY A 42 -27.06 -3.35 -29.79
N LYS A 43 -28.27 -3.69 -30.22
CA LYS A 43 -28.61 -5.06 -30.63
C LYS A 43 -27.84 -5.51 -31.86
N LYS A 44 -27.74 -4.64 -32.88
CA LYS A 44 -27.00 -4.92 -34.11
C LYS A 44 -25.49 -5.07 -33.89
N GLU A 45 -24.91 -4.27 -33.01
CA GLU A 45 -23.49 -4.40 -32.62
C GLU A 45 -23.24 -5.66 -31.80
N LEU A 46 -24.16 -6.04 -30.92
CA LEU A 46 -24.09 -7.29 -30.17
C LEU A 46 -24.17 -8.52 -31.05
N GLU A 47 -25.10 -8.53 -32.03
CA GLU A 47 -25.23 -9.62 -33.00
C GLU A 47 -23.95 -9.75 -33.85
N LYS A 48 -23.41 -8.61 -34.30
CA LYS A 48 -22.16 -8.58 -35.08
C LYS A 48 -20.96 -9.03 -34.26
N SER A 49 -20.89 -8.66 -32.99
CA SER A 49 -19.86 -9.13 -32.05
C SER A 49 -19.97 -10.62 -31.77
N ALA A 50 -21.19 -11.13 -31.68
CA ALA A 50 -21.43 -12.57 -31.48
C ALA A 50 -21.01 -13.41 -32.71
N GLU A 51 -21.22 -12.88 -33.92
CA GLU A 51 -20.76 -13.52 -35.16
C GLU A 51 -19.24 -13.45 -35.35
N MET A 52 -18.59 -12.39 -34.85
CA MET A 52 -17.13 -12.21 -34.87
C MET A 52 -16.44 -12.71 -33.58
N GLY A 53 -17.20 -13.35 -32.69
CA GLY A 53 -16.62 -13.97 -31.52
C GLY A 53 -15.53 -14.97 -31.88
N PRO A 54 -14.52 -15.18 -31.06
CA PRO A 54 -13.47 -16.12 -31.37
C PRO A 54 -14.09 -17.48 -31.60
N MET A 55 -14.01 -17.97 -32.88
CA MET A 55 -14.35 -19.34 -33.15
C MET A 55 -13.58 -20.24 -32.20
N PRO A 56 -14.23 -21.20 -31.54
CA PRO A 56 -13.49 -22.18 -30.77
C PRO A 56 -12.57 -22.90 -31.76
N VAL A 57 -11.31 -22.53 -31.77
CA VAL A 57 -10.28 -23.31 -32.42
C VAL A 57 -10.22 -24.60 -31.62
N GLU A 58 -10.68 -25.70 -32.18
CA GLU A 58 -10.32 -27.03 -31.72
C GLU A 58 -8.80 -27.20 -31.88
N GLY A 59 -8.07 -26.43 -31.08
CA GLY A 59 -6.66 -26.64 -30.86
C GLY A 59 -6.52 -27.78 -29.90
N ASP A 60 -5.60 -28.69 -30.20
CA ASP A 60 -5.16 -29.73 -29.29
C ASP A 60 -5.16 -29.21 -27.87
N VAL A 61 -5.91 -29.88 -27.00
CA VAL A 61 -5.92 -29.57 -25.55
C VAL A 61 -4.48 -29.59 -25.11
N ILE A 62 -3.84 -28.44 -25.11
CA ILE A 62 -2.53 -28.31 -24.49
C ILE A 62 -2.74 -28.79 -23.07
N LYS A 63 -2.35 -30.05 -22.81
CA LYS A 63 -2.34 -30.62 -21.48
C LYS A 63 -1.51 -29.64 -20.66
N LEU A 64 -2.20 -28.70 -19.97
CA LEU A 64 -1.57 -27.79 -19.05
C LEU A 64 -0.75 -28.67 -18.13
N LYS A 65 0.56 -28.65 -18.33
CA LYS A 65 1.50 -29.34 -17.45
C LYS A 65 1.06 -28.97 -16.05
N LYS A 66 0.52 -29.96 -15.32
CA LYS A 66 0.06 -29.81 -13.95
C LYS A 66 1.08 -28.92 -13.26
N ARG A 67 0.71 -27.69 -12.93
CA ARG A 67 1.60 -26.78 -12.19
C ARG A 67 2.07 -27.60 -11.02
N LYS A 68 3.39 -27.85 -10.97
CA LYS A 68 4.02 -28.47 -9.82
C LYS A 68 3.51 -27.62 -8.64
N GLN A 69 2.64 -28.18 -7.80
CA GLN A 69 2.24 -27.51 -6.58
C GLN A 69 3.57 -27.24 -5.89
N LEU A 70 3.93 -25.96 -5.83
CA LEU A 70 4.93 -25.53 -4.90
C LEU A 70 4.43 -26.07 -3.57
N SER A 71 5.12 -27.10 -3.07
CA SER A 71 4.89 -27.53 -1.69
C SER A 71 4.74 -26.24 -0.90
N SER A 72 3.73 -26.16 -0.05
CA SER A 72 3.57 -25.05 0.86
C SER A 72 4.82 -25.01 1.74
N VAL A 73 5.89 -24.48 1.18
CA VAL A 73 7.00 -24.00 1.95
C VAL A 73 6.32 -22.94 2.80
N LYS A 74 6.18 -23.27 4.10
CA LYS A 74 5.82 -22.33 5.14
C LYS A 74 6.44 -21.02 4.69
N GLU A 75 5.60 -20.05 4.31
CA GLU A 75 6.08 -18.74 3.85
C GLU A 75 6.91 -18.21 5.00
N ARG A 76 8.20 -18.45 4.94
CA ARG A 76 9.13 -17.76 5.80
C ARG A 76 9.11 -16.35 5.26
N ASN A 77 8.73 -15.43 6.07
CA ASN A 77 8.82 -14.00 5.77
C ASN A 77 10.30 -13.67 5.56
N TYR A 78 10.82 -14.04 4.39
CA TYR A 78 12.14 -13.61 4.00
C TYR A 78 12.05 -12.15 3.64
N LEU A 79 12.64 -11.35 4.47
CA LEU A 79 12.90 -9.97 4.15
C LEU A 79 13.77 -9.95 2.88
N LEU A 80 13.16 -9.64 1.73
CA LEU A 80 13.90 -9.47 0.48
C LEU A 80 14.57 -8.11 0.50
N ILE A 81 15.79 -8.09 1.01
CA ILE A 81 16.62 -6.88 0.98
C ILE A 81 17.13 -6.70 -0.43
N SER A 82 16.77 -5.57 -1.05
CA SER A 82 17.23 -5.19 -2.38
C SER A 82 18.76 -5.14 -2.45
N ASP A 83 19.31 -5.42 -3.64
CA ASP A 83 20.76 -5.38 -3.87
C ASP A 83 21.39 -3.98 -3.67
N GLU A 84 20.55 -2.95 -3.59
CA GLU A 84 20.97 -1.57 -3.31
C GLU A 84 21.56 -1.40 -1.90
N TYR A 85 21.13 -2.24 -0.94
CA TYR A 85 21.61 -2.20 0.44
C TYR A 85 22.84 -3.09 0.64
N THR A 86 23.98 -2.68 0.11
CA THR A 86 25.24 -3.43 0.26
C THR A 86 25.68 -3.56 1.71
N SER A 87 25.42 -2.56 2.57
CA SER A 87 25.69 -2.60 4.01
C SER A 87 24.98 -3.74 4.72
N LEU A 88 23.73 -4.06 4.32
CA LEU A 88 22.95 -5.15 4.90
C LEU A 88 23.40 -6.54 4.42
N LYS A 89 24.32 -6.63 3.48
CA LYS A 89 24.91 -7.89 3.02
C LYS A 89 26.29 -8.17 3.62
N GLN A 90 26.84 -7.22 4.41
CA GLN A 90 28.08 -7.43 5.12
C GLN A 90 27.99 -8.60 6.07
N LYS A 91 29.12 -9.32 6.25
CA LYS A 91 29.19 -10.44 7.15
C LYS A 91 29.37 -9.95 8.58
N VAL A 92 28.55 -10.48 9.46
CA VAL A 92 28.54 -10.14 10.89
C VAL A 92 28.82 -11.37 11.74
N SER A 93 29.37 -11.15 12.91
CA SER A 93 29.57 -12.16 13.92
C SER A 93 29.22 -11.57 15.28
N PHE A 94 28.36 -12.24 16.02
CA PHE A 94 27.95 -11.81 17.35
C PHE A 94 27.52 -13.00 18.22
N LYS A 95 27.56 -12.77 19.53
CA LYS A 95 27.12 -13.74 20.52
C LYS A 95 26.23 -13.03 21.53
N PHE A 96 24.97 -13.41 21.57
CA PHE A 96 23.98 -12.94 22.53
C PHE A 96 23.75 -14.02 23.59
N GLN A 97 23.74 -13.63 24.85
CA GLN A 97 23.43 -14.50 25.96
C GLN A 97 22.38 -13.84 26.82
N ASN A 98 21.17 -14.38 26.80
CA ASN A 98 20.02 -13.83 27.56
C ASN A 98 19.83 -12.32 27.38
N LEU A 99 20.03 -11.83 26.15
CA LEU A 99 19.88 -10.43 25.78
C LEU A 99 18.43 -10.12 25.49
N ASP A 100 17.93 -8.96 25.89
CA ASP A 100 16.60 -8.51 25.52
C ASP A 100 16.50 -8.34 23.99
N PHE A 101 15.37 -8.75 23.41
CA PHE A 101 15.19 -8.73 21.97
C PHE A 101 15.27 -7.30 21.39
N LYS A 102 14.74 -6.31 22.09
CA LYS A 102 14.80 -4.90 21.65
C LYS A 102 16.24 -4.40 21.62
N GLU A 103 17.06 -4.80 22.58
CA GLU A 103 18.48 -4.48 22.60
C GLU A 103 19.23 -5.17 21.47
N ALA A 104 18.91 -6.42 21.19
CA ALA A 104 19.49 -7.12 20.05
C ALA A 104 19.15 -6.43 18.73
N MET A 105 17.90 -5.99 18.56
CA MET A 105 17.49 -5.22 17.36
C MET A 105 18.21 -3.88 17.25
N LYS A 106 18.45 -3.18 18.36
CA LYS A 106 19.25 -1.97 18.38
C LYS A 106 20.68 -2.21 17.92
N MET A 107 21.33 -3.28 18.42
CA MET A 107 22.67 -3.65 17.95
C MET A 107 22.68 -4.01 16.46
N MET A 108 21.64 -4.69 15.96
CA MET A 108 21.49 -5.01 14.54
C MET A 108 21.30 -3.73 13.70
N ALA A 109 20.57 -2.75 14.20
CA ALA A 109 20.40 -1.45 13.57
C ALA A 109 21.74 -0.70 13.43
N ASP A 110 22.51 -0.66 14.51
CA ASP A 110 23.82 -0.01 14.54
C ASP A 110 24.81 -0.67 13.56
N ILE A 111 24.82 -2.00 13.49
CA ILE A 111 25.70 -2.74 12.56
C ILE A 111 25.26 -2.55 11.09
N GLY A 112 23.96 -2.53 10.84
CA GLY A 112 23.40 -2.41 9.50
C GLY A 112 23.31 -0.98 8.98
N GLU A 113 23.58 0.02 9.84
CA GLU A 113 23.40 1.45 9.54
C GLU A 113 21.98 1.76 9.04
N ILE A 114 20.99 1.10 9.64
CA ILE A 114 19.57 1.20 9.27
C ILE A 114 18.70 1.48 10.50
N ASN A 115 17.56 2.15 10.30
CA ASN A 115 16.63 2.39 11.39
C ASN A 115 15.73 1.18 11.59
N ILE A 116 15.65 0.65 12.81
CA ILE A 116 14.74 -0.44 13.17
C ILE A 116 13.72 0.07 14.19
N LEU A 117 12.46 0.00 13.81
CA LEU A 117 11.33 0.28 14.71
C LEU A 117 10.81 -1.06 15.24
N VAL A 118 10.76 -1.17 16.57
CA VAL A 118 10.32 -2.40 17.24
C VAL A 118 8.99 -2.13 17.93
N GLY A 119 7.97 -2.93 17.60
CA GLY A 119 6.64 -2.83 18.21
C GLY A 119 6.67 -3.09 19.72
N ASP A 120 5.70 -2.54 20.45
CA ASP A 120 5.63 -2.69 21.90
C ASP A 120 5.39 -4.14 22.35
N GLU A 121 4.70 -4.92 21.50
CA GLU A 121 4.43 -6.33 21.70
C GLU A 121 5.66 -7.23 21.56
N VAL A 122 6.73 -6.70 20.99
CA VAL A 122 7.99 -7.43 20.81
C VAL A 122 8.78 -7.41 22.11
N ALA A 123 8.94 -8.59 22.73
CA ALA A 123 9.60 -8.73 24.02
C ALA A 123 10.28 -10.10 24.18
N GLY A 124 11.07 -10.21 25.21
CA GLY A 124 11.70 -11.45 25.66
C GLY A 124 13.17 -11.54 25.32
N ALA A 125 13.87 -12.37 26.07
CA ALA A 125 15.29 -12.58 25.93
C ALA A 125 15.60 -13.61 24.84
N ILE A 126 16.73 -13.42 24.18
CA ILE A 126 17.30 -14.34 23.19
C ILE A 126 18.73 -14.74 23.54
N SER A 127 19.10 -15.92 23.13
CA SER A 127 20.48 -16.38 23.11
C SER A 127 20.78 -16.91 21.71
N ALA A 128 21.76 -16.31 21.06
CA ALA A 128 22.15 -16.65 19.69
C ALA A 128 23.65 -16.46 19.52
N GLU A 129 24.26 -17.35 18.78
CA GLU A 129 25.65 -17.23 18.37
C GLU A 129 25.74 -17.41 16.87
N LEU A 130 26.18 -16.39 16.17
CA LEU A 130 26.33 -16.37 14.72
C LEU A 130 27.74 -15.94 14.37
N TYR A 131 28.34 -16.63 13.42
CA TYR A 131 29.69 -16.37 12.96
C TYR A 131 29.76 -16.27 11.46
N ASN A 132 30.28 -15.15 10.96
CA ASN A 132 30.52 -14.90 9.53
C ASN A 132 29.25 -15.08 8.66
N VAL A 133 28.10 -14.62 9.15
CA VAL A 133 26.79 -14.71 8.47
C VAL A 133 26.45 -13.35 7.86
N PRO A 134 25.89 -13.26 6.63
CA PRO A 134 25.39 -12.01 6.11
C PRO A 134 24.34 -11.39 7.05
N TRP A 135 24.38 -10.08 7.22
CA TRP A 135 23.52 -9.34 8.15
C TRP A 135 22.02 -9.65 7.93
N ASP A 136 21.58 -9.66 6.67
CA ASP A 136 20.20 -9.96 6.28
C ASP A 136 19.73 -11.34 6.77
N LYS A 137 20.60 -12.34 6.64
CA LYS A 137 20.31 -13.71 7.10
C LYS A 137 20.37 -13.82 8.62
N ALA A 138 21.30 -13.11 9.24
CA ALA A 138 21.40 -13.05 10.69
C ALA A 138 20.16 -12.39 11.30
N PHE A 139 19.70 -11.29 10.73
CA PHE A 139 18.50 -10.60 11.15
C PHE A 139 17.25 -11.49 11.04
N ASN A 140 17.06 -12.13 9.89
CA ASN A 140 15.94 -13.06 9.70
C ASN A 140 15.97 -14.23 10.69
N ALA A 141 17.16 -14.77 10.97
CA ALA A 141 17.30 -15.85 11.95
C ALA A 141 16.89 -15.41 13.36
N LEU A 142 17.19 -14.17 13.75
CA LEU A 142 16.75 -13.61 15.04
C LEU A 142 15.24 -13.44 15.11
N LEU A 143 14.60 -12.96 14.02
CA LEU A 143 13.14 -12.86 13.94
C LEU A 143 12.47 -14.25 14.04
N ASP A 144 12.99 -15.24 13.33
CA ASP A 144 12.47 -16.60 13.32
C ASP A 144 12.50 -17.25 14.72
N LEU A 145 13.52 -16.96 15.55
CA LEU A 145 13.62 -17.48 16.92
C LEU A 145 12.41 -17.13 17.79
N LYS A 146 11.79 -16.00 17.54
CA LYS A 146 10.65 -15.50 18.31
C LYS A 146 9.35 -15.46 17.51
N SER A 147 9.37 -15.93 16.27
CA SER A 147 8.24 -15.85 15.33
C SER A 147 7.74 -14.43 15.11
N TYR A 148 8.65 -13.47 15.10
CA TYR A 148 8.37 -12.10 14.69
C TYR A 148 8.51 -11.96 13.18
N ALA A 149 7.90 -10.91 12.64
CA ALA A 149 7.99 -10.55 11.25
C ALA A 149 8.52 -9.13 11.10
N ALA A 150 9.05 -8.81 9.94
CA ALA A 150 9.53 -7.47 9.65
C ALA A 150 9.06 -7.02 8.26
N ASP A 151 8.80 -5.73 8.16
CA ASP A 151 8.48 -5.02 6.93
C ASP A 151 9.53 -3.96 6.66
N ILE A 152 9.96 -3.83 5.39
CA ILE A 152 10.96 -2.83 4.97
C ILE A 152 10.27 -1.71 4.20
N ASP A 153 10.38 -0.51 4.74
CA ASP A 153 10.11 0.71 3.99
C ASP A 153 11.42 1.26 3.39
N VAL A 154 11.63 0.95 2.12
CA VAL A 154 12.83 1.34 1.36
C VAL A 154 12.93 2.86 1.26
N ALA A 155 11.82 3.56 1.10
CA ALA A 155 11.81 5.01 0.91
C ALA A 155 12.27 5.76 2.17
N SER A 156 11.94 5.24 3.35
CA SER A 156 12.28 5.84 4.64
C SER A 156 13.54 5.27 5.28
N ASN A 157 14.15 4.24 4.69
CA ASN A 157 15.26 3.48 5.27
C ASN A 157 14.93 2.96 6.69
N ILE A 158 13.73 2.38 6.83
CA ILE A 158 13.21 1.89 8.10
C ILE A 158 12.77 0.43 7.95
N ILE A 159 13.15 -0.39 8.92
CA ILE A 159 12.60 -1.74 9.11
C ILE A 159 11.67 -1.71 10.30
N ARG A 160 10.44 -2.19 10.14
CA ARG A 160 9.48 -2.36 11.23
C ARG A 160 9.45 -3.82 11.65
N VAL A 161 9.58 -4.06 12.95
CA VAL A 161 9.53 -5.41 13.54
C VAL A 161 8.31 -5.50 14.45
N SER A 162 7.44 -6.46 14.20
CA SER A 162 6.25 -6.71 15.01
C SER A 162 5.83 -8.18 14.96
N THR A 163 4.71 -8.52 15.58
CA THR A 163 4.09 -9.83 15.38
C THR A 163 3.45 -9.92 13.99
N PRO A 164 3.36 -11.11 13.37
CA PRO A 164 2.75 -11.27 12.04
C PRO A 164 1.29 -10.82 11.93
N ALA A 165 0.61 -10.63 13.07
CA ALA A 165 -0.75 -10.13 13.10
C ALA A 165 -0.85 -8.59 13.01
N ASN A 166 0.26 -7.88 13.26
CA ASN A 166 0.33 -6.42 13.34
C ASN A 166 1.14 -5.79 12.20
N LEU A 167 1.58 -6.59 11.25
CA LEU A 167 2.19 -6.19 9.98
C LEU A 167 1.13 -6.23 8.85
#